data_18b52f2d7ff55141b8559c715bb3e0dc
#
_entry.id   18b52f2d7ff55141b8559c715bb3e0dc
#
_cell.length_a   1.000
_cell.length_b   1.000
_cell.length_c   1.000
_cell.angle_alpha   90.00
_cell.angle_beta   90.00
_cell.angle_gamma   90.00
#
_symmetry.space_group_name_H-M   'P 1'
#
loop_
_entity.id
_entity.type
_entity.pdbx_description
1 polymer ?
#
loop_
_entity_poly.entity_id
_entity_poly.type
_entity_poly.pdbx_seq_one_letter_code
_entity_poly.pdbx_strand_id
1 'polypeptide(L)'
;MMVKKTTLLTVNNVSKSVQPTGKEKRLVLNEINLRIYDNEVVSILGQSGSGKSTLLRMLSGLIAPDLGTVMLGDKKVSGPNPQINMVFQTFAIFPWLNVYQNIAFGLQAQDLPPQVVEAQTLKMLDLVGLTPYRDAYPRELSGGMRQRVGFARALAVEPMLLLLDEPFSALDVYTGEHLRSDLLRIWSTRQIKTRSIVLVTHSVEEAVMMSDRILLLGAGTLEGCYHITQRREARTREGMQPLTDKISETLSRQIAAAH
;
A
#
# COMPACT_ATOMS: atom_id res chain seq x y z
N MET A 1 8.18 -17.47 23.94
CA MET A 1 7.40 -18.26 22.96
C MET A 1 7.27 -17.43 21.68
N MET A 2 7.92 -17.83 20.58
CA MET A 2 7.72 -17.15 19.29
C MET A 2 6.29 -17.43 18.82
N VAL A 3 5.45 -16.40 18.76
CA VAL A 3 4.13 -16.50 18.15
C VAL A 3 4.35 -16.83 16.66
N LYS A 4 3.88 -17.98 16.22
CA LYS A 4 3.98 -18.41 14.81
C LYS A 4 3.16 -17.43 13.96
N LYS A 5 3.83 -16.51 13.26
CA LYS A 5 3.16 -15.54 12.37
C LYS A 5 2.48 -16.30 11.24
N THR A 6 1.17 -16.12 11.09
CA THR A 6 0.42 -16.68 9.96
C THR A 6 0.78 -15.92 8.69
N THR A 7 1.12 -16.62 7.62
CA THR A 7 1.40 -16.00 6.32
C THR A 7 0.09 -15.64 5.63
N LEU A 8 -0.06 -14.37 5.23
CA LEU A 8 -1.21 -13.87 4.48
C LEU A 8 -0.97 -13.97 2.97
N LEU A 9 0.19 -13.52 2.50
CA LEU A 9 0.56 -13.56 1.09
C LEU A 9 1.99 -14.07 0.93
N THR A 10 2.22 -14.90 -0.10
CA THR A 10 3.55 -15.43 -0.45
C THR A 10 3.87 -15.10 -1.90
N VAL A 11 5.09 -14.64 -2.14
CA VAL A 11 5.68 -14.46 -3.47
C VAL A 11 6.82 -15.46 -3.60
N ASN A 12 6.74 -16.33 -4.60
CA ASN A 12 7.69 -17.39 -4.83
C ASN A 12 8.38 -17.18 -6.17
N ASN A 13 9.64 -16.83 -6.12
CA ASN A 13 10.57 -16.73 -7.25
C ASN A 13 10.00 -15.94 -8.44
N VAL A 14 9.43 -14.75 -8.15
CA VAL A 14 8.74 -13.95 -9.16
C VAL A 14 9.72 -13.10 -9.95
N SER A 15 9.64 -13.22 -11.29
CA SER A 15 10.37 -12.35 -12.21
C SER A 15 9.42 -11.66 -13.19
N LYS A 16 9.75 -10.44 -13.59
CA LYS A 16 8.96 -9.63 -14.51
C LYS A 16 9.84 -8.79 -15.41
N SER A 17 9.59 -8.89 -16.71
CA SER A 17 10.13 -7.98 -17.72
C SER A 17 9.03 -7.08 -18.25
N VAL A 18 9.42 -5.88 -18.65
CA VAL A 18 8.54 -4.89 -19.29
C VAL A 18 9.16 -4.50 -20.63
N GLN A 19 8.32 -4.38 -21.65
CA GLN A 19 8.74 -3.90 -22.97
C GLN A 19 8.02 -2.57 -23.25
N PRO A 20 8.68 -1.41 -23.02
CA PRO A 20 8.11 -0.12 -23.43
C PRO A 20 8.01 -0.06 -24.95
N THR A 21 7.00 0.66 -25.46
CA THR A 21 6.78 0.82 -26.90
C THR A 21 8.05 1.31 -27.59
N GLY A 22 8.53 0.56 -28.61
CA GLY A 22 9.73 0.89 -29.41
C GLY A 22 11.07 0.67 -28.68
N LYS A 23 11.09 -0.02 -27.51
CA LYS A 23 12.32 -0.34 -26.78
C LYS A 23 12.48 -1.83 -26.57
N GLU A 24 13.69 -2.25 -26.24
CA GLU A 24 13.98 -3.63 -25.87
C GLU A 24 13.30 -4.05 -24.57
N LYS A 25 13.04 -5.34 -24.45
CA LYS A 25 12.49 -5.95 -23.23
C LYS A 25 13.51 -5.82 -22.11
N ARG A 26 13.12 -5.20 -20.99
CA ARG A 26 13.97 -4.99 -19.82
C ARG A 26 13.42 -5.80 -18.63
N LEU A 27 14.31 -6.55 -17.98
CA LEU A 27 14.00 -7.20 -16.70
C LEU A 27 13.84 -6.13 -15.61
N VAL A 28 12.69 -6.10 -14.94
CA VAL A 28 12.34 -5.11 -13.91
C VAL A 28 12.36 -5.73 -12.52
N LEU A 29 11.96 -7.00 -12.41
CA LEU A 29 12.02 -7.76 -11.16
C LEU A 29 12.64 -9.12 -11.45
N ASN A 30 13.55 -9.54 -10.59
CA ASN A 30 14.32 -10.77 -10.74
C ASN A 30 14.26 -11.61 -9.45
N GLU A 31 13.68 -12.80 -9.54
CA GLU A 31 13.65 -13.84 -8.49
C GLU A 31 13.18 -13.33 -7.12
N ILE A 32 12.15 -12.48 -7.11
CA ILE A 32 11.59 -11.93 -5.88
C ILE A 32 10.95 -13.04 -5.04
N ASN A 33 11.40 -13.14 -3.81
CA ASN A 33 10.85 -14.02 -2.79
C ASN A 33 10.50 -13.19 -1.55
N LEU A 34 9.21 -13.14 -1.17
CA LEU A 34 8.79 -12.46 0.05
C LEU A 34 7.53 -13.08 0.64
N ARG A 35 7.31 -12.84 1.92
CA ARG A 35 6.08 -13.20 2.63
C ARG A 35 5.54 -11.99 3.35
N ILE A 36 4.23 -11.78 3.26
CA ILE A 36 3.49 -10.83 4.08
C ILE A 36 2.77 -11.63 5.14
N TYR A 37 2.99 -11.27 6.40
CA TYR A 37 2.36 -11.94 7.52
C TYR A 37 1.09 -11.21 7.94
N ASP A 38 0.27 -11.91 8.69
CA ASP A 38 -0.92 -11.34 9.29
C ASP A 38 -0.55 -10.27 10.33
N ASN A 39 -1.35 -9.22 10.38
CA ASN A 39 -1.18 -8.12 11.35
C ASN A 39 0.18 -7.41 11.26
N GLU A 40 0.70 -7.19 10.06
CA GLU A 40 1.89 -6.37 9.87
C GLU A 40 1.68 -5.27 8.84
N VAL A 41 2.42 -4.19 9.01
CA VAL A 41 2.67 -3.18 7.98
C VAL A 41 4.07 -3.42 7.44
N VAL A 42 4.19 -3.62 6.13
CA VAL A 42 5.48 -3.81 5.45
C VAL A 42 5.71 -2.66 4.49
N SER A 43 6.84 -1.98 4.60
CA SER A 43 7.26 -1.02 3.57
C SER A 43 8.23 -1.66 2.59
N ILE A 44 8.09 -1.29 1.32
CA ILE A 44 9.04 -1.58 0.24
C ILE A 44 9.68 -0.25 -0.13
N LEU A 45 10.95 -0.08 0.25
CA LEU A 45 11.80 1.06 -0.07
C LEU A 45 12.69 0.74 -1.27
N GLY A 46 13.01 1.74 -2.05
CA GLY A 46 13.94 1.65 -3.17
C GLY A 46 13.89 2.91 -4.03
N GLN A 47 14.84 3.03 -4.93
CA GLN A 47 14.91 4.16 -5.86
C GLN A 47 13.75 4.21 -6.84
N SER A 48 13.57 5.36 -7.49
CA SER A 48 12.69 5.46 -8.65
C SER A 48 13.18 4.49 -9.74
N GLY A 49 12.24 3.73 -10.31
CA GLY A 49 12.57 2.74 -11.34
C GLY A 49 13.08 1.38 -10.84
N SER A 50 13.22 1.14 -9.52
CA SER A 50 13.66 -0.15 -8.98
C SER A 50 12.62 -1.28 -9.11
N GLY A 51 11.39 -0.99 -9.57
CA GLY A 51 10.35 -2.00 -9.75
C GLY A 51 9.27 -2.05 -8.66
N LYS A 52 9.28 -1.13 -7.67
CA LYS A 52 8.32 -1.12 -6.53
C LYS A 52 6.86 -1.16 -6.97
N SER A 53 6.44 -0.23 -7.82
CA SER A 53 5.04 -0.19 -8.32
C SER A 53 4.71 -1.40 -9.20
N THR A 54 5.70 -1.95 -9.93
CA THR A 54 5.53 -3.20 -10.68
C THR A 54 5.28 -4.37 -9.73
N LEU A 55 6.07 -4.48 -8.65
CA LEU A 55 5.86 -5.49 -7.62
C LEU A 55 4.48 -5.34 -6.99
N LEU A 56 4.09 -4.12 -6.60
CA LEU A 56 2.79 -3.86 -5.99
C LEU A 56 1.61 -4.27 -6.91
N ARG A 57 1.70 -3.94 -8.22
CA ARG A 57 0.70 -4.35 -9.22
C ARG A 57 0.65 -5.86 -9.41
N MET A 58 1.76 -6.57 -9.26
CA MET A 58 1.75 -8.05 -9.28
C MET A 58 1.11 -8.62 -8.02
N LEU A 59 1.38 -8.04 -6.83
CA LEU A 59 0.72 -8.46 -5.59
C LEU A 59 -0.80 -8.29 -5.67
N SER A 60 -1.29 -7.24 -6.37
CA SER A 60 -2.72 -6.98 -6.57
C SER A 60 -3.37 -7.84 -7.68
N GLY A 61 -2.58 -8.54 -8.47
CA GLY A 61 -3.07 -9.29 -9.63
C GLY A 61 -3.35 -8.43 -10.88
N LEU A 62 -3.03 -7.12 -10.86
CA LEU A 62 -3.19 -6.24 -12.02
C LEU A 62 -2.25 -6.60 -13.17
N ILE A 63 -1.09 -7.15 -12.87
CA ILE A 63 -0.16 -7.71 -13.85
C ILE A 63 0.30 -9.10 -13.39
N ALA A 64 0.39 -10.03 -14.33
CA ALA A 64 0.91 -11.36 -14.04
C ALA A 64 2.46 -11.36 -14.07
N PRO A 65 3.13 -12.14 -13.20
CA PRO A 65 4.56 -12.41 -13.32
C PRO A 65 4.86 -13.18 -14.60
N ASP A 66 6.08 -13.02 -15.14
CA ASP A 66 6.56 -13.85 -16.27
C ASP A 66 7.02 -15.22 -15.76
N LEU A 67 7.61 -15.26 -14.54
CA LEU A 67 8.03 -16.47 -13.83
C LEU A 67 7.58 -16.38 -12.37
N GLY A 68 7.41 -17.53 -11.73
CA GLY A 68 7.04 -17.63 -10.32
C GLY A 68 5.55 -17.45 -10.05
N THR A 69 5.19 -17.28 -8.79
CA THR A 69 3.78 -17.21 -8.36
C THR A 69 3.59 -16.27 -7.18
N VAL A 70 2.40 -15.62 -7.16
CA VAL A 70 1.88 -14.88 -6.00
C VAL A 70 0.70 -15.68 -5.45
N MET A 71 0.71 -15.95 -4.13
CA MET A 71 -0.32 -16.72 -3.43
C MET A 71 -0.93 -15.89 -2.31
N LEU A 72 -2.25 -15.79 -2.23
CA LEU A 72 -2.99 -15.26 -1.08
C LEU A 72 -3.55 -16.47 -0.29
N GLY A 73 -2.95 -16.76 0.86
CA GLY A 73 -3.16 -18.05 1.51
C GLY A 73 -2.80 -19.19 0.57
N ASP A 74 -3.73 -20.11 0.32
CA ASP A 74 -3.55 -21.24 -0.58
C ASP A 74 -4.02 -20.99 -2.02
N LYS A 75 -4.49 -19.76 -2.33
CA LYS A 75 -5.03 -19.41 -3.65
C LYS A 75 -4.03 -18.59 -4.46
N LYS A 76 -3.79 -19.01 -5.70
CA LYS A 76 -2.96 -18.23 -6.64
C LYS A 76 -3.67 -16.93 -7.03
N VAL A 77 -2.94 -15.82 -6.98
CA VAL A 77 -3.39 -14.54 -7.51
C VAL A 77 -3.15 -14.53 -9.03
N SER A 78 -4.20 -14.79 -9.79
CA SER A 78 -4.15 -14.87 -11.26
C SER A 78 -4.81 -13.68 -11.96
N GLY A 79 -5.36 -12.76 -11.21
CA GLY A 79 -6.04 -11.54 -11.68
C GLY A 79 -6.46 -10.68 -10.50
N PRO A 80 -7.15 -9.54 -10.75
CA PRO A 80 -7.69 -8.69 -9.70
C PRO A 80 -8.52 -9.50 -8.70
N ASN A 81 -8.31 -9.25 -7.41
CA ASN A 81 -8.94 -10.00 -6.33
C ASN A 81 -9.54 -9.01 -5.32
N PRO A 82 -10.84 -9.08 -4.99
CA PRO A 82 -11.48 -8.15 -4.04
C PRO A 82 -10.88 -8.22 -2.63
N GLN A 83 -10.19 -9.30 -2.27
CA GLN A 83 -9.48 -9.42 -0.99
C GLN A 83 -8.14 -8.64 -0.97
N ILE A 84 -7.66 -8.15 -2.11
CA ILE A 84 -6.47 -7.31 -2.23
C ILE A 84 -6.88 -6.03 -2.93
N ASN A 85 -6.77 -4.89 -2.25
CA ASN A 85 -7.08 -3.62 -2.88
C ASN A 85 -5.87 -2.69 -2.88
N MET A 86 -5.84 -1.77 -3.85
CA MET A 86 -4.70 -0.89 -4.07
C MET A 86 -5.14 0.58 -4.11
N VAL A 87 -4.42 1.42 -3.37
CA VAL A 87 -4.47 2.87 -3.48
C VAL A 87 -3.31 3.32 -4.36
N PHE A 88 -3.62 3.97 -5.46
CA PHE A 88 -2.64 4.47 -6.41
C PHE A 88 -2.12 5.84 -5.98
N GLN A 89 -0.94 6.21 -6.43
CA GLN A 89 -0.31 7.51 -6.16
C GLN A 89 -1.22 8.71 -6.51
N THR A 90 -2.00 8.62 -7.57
CA THR A 90 -2.96 9.65 -8.00
C THR A 90 -4.36 9.49 -7.41
N PHE A 91 -4.52 8.56 -6.44
CA PHE A 91 -5.78 8.15 -5.81
C PHE A 91 -6.85 7.62 -6.76
N ALA A 92 -6.70 7.82 -8.06
CA ALA A 92 -7.58 7.37 -9.15
C ALA A 92 -9.09 7.61 -8.86
N ILE A 93 -9.43 8.71 -8.16
CA ILE A 93 -10.83 9.07 -7.91
C ILE A 93 -11.50 9.51 -9.21
N PHE A 94 -12.77 9.16 -9.36
CA PHE A 94 -13.55 9.49 -10.54
C PHE A 94 -14.05 10.94 -10.46
N PRO A 95 -13.60 11.86 -11.34
CA PRO A 95 -13.94 13.28 -11.23
C PRO A 95 -15.42 13.60 -11.53
N TRP A 96 -16.14 12.69 -12.18
CA TRP A 96 -17.57 12.79 -12.50
C TRP A 96 -18.50 12.20 -11.44
N LEU A 97 -17.96 11.57 -10.38
CA LEU A 97 -18.70 11.02 -9.25
C LEU A 97 -18.47 11.92 -8.02
N ASN A 98 -19.50 12.08 -7.19
CA ASN A 98 -19.35 12.72 -5.88
C ASN A 98 -18.61 11.81 -4.90
N VAL A 99 -18.33 12.29 -3.67
CA VAL A 99 -17.61 11.53 -2.64
C VAL A 99 -18.32 10.23 -2.31
N TYR A 100 -19.63 10.25 -2.07
CA TYR A 100 -20.41 9.05 -1.78
C TYR A 100 -20.32 8.03 -2.90
N GLN A 101 -20.53 8.44 -4.14
CA GLN A 101 -20.49 7.58 -5.32
C GLN A 101 -19.09 6.99 -5.56
N ASN A 102 -18.04 7.77 -5.31
CA ASN A 102 -16.66 7.27 -5.38
C ASN A 102 -16.42 6.13 -4.39
N ILE A 103 -16.88 6.28 -3.14
CA ILE A 103 -16.70 5.24 -2.10
C ILE A 103 -17.56 4.01 -2.40
N ALA A 104 -18.82 4.22 -2.82
CA ALA A 104 -19.76 3.15 -3.13
C ALA A 104 -19.38 2.31 -4.36
N PHE A 105 -18.57 2.87 -5.27
CA PHE A 105 -18.29 2.29 -6.59
C PHE A 105 -17.82 0.83 -6.52
N GLY A 106 -16.84 0.54 -5.65
CA GLY A 106 -16.33 -0.83 -5.51
C GLY A 106 -17.29 -1.80 -4.84
N LEU A 107 -18.18 -1.29 -3.99
CA LEU A 107 -19.23 -2.08 -3.33
C LEU A 107 -20.35 -2.47 -4.31
N GLN A 108 -20.71 -1.55 -5.22
CA GLN A 108 -21.72 -1.81 -6.26
C GLN A 108 -21.30 -2.91 -7.22
N ALA A 109 -19.99 -3.10 -7.42
CA ALA A 109 -19.45 -4.16 -8.25
C ALA A 109 -19.45 -5.55 -7.59
N GLN A 110 -19.87 -5.66 -6.31
CA GLN A 110 -19.88 -6.90 -5.54
C GLN A 110 -21.26 -7.57 -5.43
N ASP A 111 -22.25 -7.13 -6.22
CA ASP A 111 -23.63 -7.63 -6.19
C ASP A 111 -24.26 -7.63 -4.77
N LEU A 112 -23.89 -6.65 -3.93
CA LEU A 112 -24.42 -6.49 -2.58
C LEU A 112 -25.80 -5.83 -2.60
N PRO A 113 -26.68 -6.15 -1.62
CA PRO A 113 -27.94 -5.44 -1.46
C PRO A 113 -27.74 -3.92 -1.29
N PRO A 114 -28.60 -3.06 -1.88
CA PRO A 114 -28.45 -1.60 -1.82
C PRO A 114 -28.28 -1.05 -0.40
N GLN A 115 -29.01 -1.62 0.57
CA GLN A 115 -28.95 -1.23 1.99
C GLN A 115 -27.56 -1.51 2.60
N VAL A 116 -26.88 -2.59 2.19
CA VAL A 116 -25.54 -2.94 2.63
C VAL A 116 -24.52 -1.96 2.02
N VAL A 117 -24.67 -1.66 0.73
CA VAL A 117 -23.83 -0.66 0.03
C VAL A 117 -23.95 0.70 0.71
N GLU A 118 -25.16 1.15 1.00
CA GLU A 118 -25.40 2.43 1.67
C GLU A 118 -24.77 2.45 3.08
N ALA A 119 -25.09 1.47 3.91
CA ALA A 119 -24.56 1.39 5.28
C ALA A 119 -23.03 1.38 5.33
N GLN A 120 -22.40 0.59 4.45
CA GLN A 120 -20.95 0.50 4.36
C GLN A 120 -20.33 1.81 3.87
N THR A 121 -20.95 2.46 2.89
CA THR A 121 -20.50 3.75 2.35
C THR A 121 -20.57 4.85 3.42
N LEU A 122 -21.68 4.93 4.15
CA LEU A 122 -21.86 5.90 5.25
C LEU A 122 -20.85 5.66 6.37
N LYS A 123 -20.62 4.41 6.74
CA LYS A 123 -19.57 4.02 7.70
C LYS A 123 -18.19 4.51 7.26
N MET A 124 -17.85 4.35 5.99
CA MET A 124 -16.55 4.81 5.49
C MET A 124 -16.45 6.34 5.45
N LEU A 125 -17.51 7.04 5.07
CA LEU A 125 -17.57 8.50 5.12
C LEU A 125 -17.29 9.05 6.52
N ASP A 126 -17.93 8.45 7.54
CA ASP A 126 -17.73 8.82 8.93
C ASP A 126 -16.30 8.53 9.38
N LEU A 127 -15.80 7.33 9.07
CA LEU A 127 -14.48 6.85 9.47
C LEU A 127 -13.33 7.77 8.97
N VAL A 128 -13.48 8.33 7.75
CA VAL A 128 -12.48 9.25 7.17
C VAL A 128 -12.82 10.73 7.38
N GLY A 129 -13.90 11.05 8.12
CA GLY A 129 -14.31 12.43 8.44
C GLY A 129 -14.82 13.20 7.24
N LEU A 130 -15.44 12.55 6.25
CA LEU A 130 -15.96 13.18 5.04
C LEU A 130 -17.50 13.23 4.97
N THR A 131 -18.21 12.90 6.03
CA THR A 131 -19.69 12.97 6.09
C THR A 131 -20.26 14.31 5.62
N PRO A 132 -19.70 15.49 6.02
CA PRO A 132 -20.20 16.80 5.55
C PRO A 132 -19.98 17.03 4.04
N TYR A 133 -19.10 16.29 3.41
CA TYR A 133 -18.71 16.42 2.00
C TYR A 133 -19.27 15.29 1.12
N ARG A 134 -20.28 14.57 1.62
CA ARG A 134 -20.88 13.40 0.96
C ARG A 134 -21.22 13.65 -0.51
N ASP A 135 -21.81 14.80 -0.80
CA ASP A 135 -22.33 15.14 -2.12
C ASP A 135 -21.38 16.03 -2.93
N ALA A 136 -20.23 16.40 -2.36
CA ALA A 136 -19.20 17.21 -3.03
C ALA A 136 -18.49 16.40 -4.13
N TYR A 137 -18.08 17.08 -5.19
CA TYR A 137 -17.27 16.51 -6.27
C TYR A 137 -15.77 16.70 -6.00
N PRO A 138 -14.89 15.86 -6.61
CA PRO A 138 -13.44 15.95 -6.40
C PRO A 138 -12.83 17.33 -6.62
N ARG A 139 -13.37 18.14 -7.51
CA ARG A 139 -12.92 19.54 -7.77
C ARG A 139 -13.15 20.50 -6.59
N GLU A 140 -14.07 20.14 -5.70
CA GLU A 140 -14.46 20.95 -4.52
C GLU A 140 -13.67 20.57 -3.26
N LEU A 141 -12.80 19.54 -3.38
CA LEU A 141 -12.06 18.95 -2.27
C LEU A 141 -10.59 19.41 -2.26
N SER A 142 -10.02 19.54 -1.06
CA SER A 142 -8.57 19.68 -0.89
C SER A 142 -7.82 18.42 -1.32
N GLY A 143 -6.48 18.50 -1.49
CA GLY A 143 -5.63 17.33 -1.79
C GLY A 143 -5.80 16.21 -0.79
N GLY A 144 -5.73 16.53 0.52
CA GLY A 144 -5.91 15.55 1.59
C GLY A 144 -7.32 14.94 1.63
N MET A 145 -8.36 15.72 1.33
CA MET A 145 -9.72 15.18 1.24
C MET A 145 -9.87 14.21 0.08
N ARG A 146 -9.33 14.53 -1.11
CA ARG A 146 -9.30 13.60 -2.24
C ARG A 146 -8.61 12.31 -1.90
N GLN A 147 -7.52 12.36 -1.13
CA GLN A 147 -6.81 11.18 -0.67
C GLN A 147 -7.65 10.34 0.28
N ARG A 148 -8.33 10.98 1.24
CA ARG A 148 -9.27 10.30 2.15
C ARG A 148 -10.39 9.58 1.38
N VAL A 149 -10.91 10.16 0.28
CA VAL A 149 -11.85 9.49 -0.62
C VAL A 149 -11.23 8.23 -1.24
N GLY A 150 -9.98 8.31 -1.73
CA GLY A 150 -9.26 7.16 -2.29
C GLY A 150 -9.07 6.02 -1.27
N PHE A 151 -8.69 6.36 -0.03
CA PHE A 151 -8.59 5.40 1.07
C PHE A 151 -9.95 4.80 1.42
N ALA A 152 -10.98 5.63 1.60
CA ALA A 152 -12.33 5.17 1.94
C ALA A 152 -12.87 4.20 0.88
N ARG A 153 -12.69 4.52 -0.41
CA ARG A 153 -13.07 3.62 -1.51
C ARG A 153 -12.33 2.28 -1.46
N ALA A 154 -11.01 2.32 -1.21
CA ALA A 154 -10.23 1.10 -1.13
C ALA A 154 -10.59 0.23 0.08
N LEU A 155 -10.94 0.85 1.20
CA LEU A 155 -11.31 0.18 2.45
C LEU A 155 -12.77 -0.28 2.47
N ALA A 156 -13.65 0.38 1.71
CA ALA A 156 -15.09 0.06 1.69
C ALA A 156 -15.36 -1.40 1.31
N VAL A 157 -14.59 -1.97 0.42
CA VAL A 157 -14.71 -3.37 0.00
C VAL A 157 -14.12 -4.37 1.00
N GLU A 158 -13.65 -3.89 2.16
CA GLU A 158 -13.10 -4.69 3.27
C GLU A 158 -11.98 -5.67 2.83
N PRO A 159 -10.92 -5.20 2.15
CA PRO A 159 -9.85 -6.07 1.69
C PRO A 159 -9.07 -6.68 2.86
N MET A 160 -8.57 -7.91 2.69
CA MET A 160 -7.63 -8.52 3.65
C MET A 160 -6.26 -7.88 3.59
N LEU A 161 -5.81 -7.47 2.40
CA LEU A 161 -4.53 -6.84 2.14
C LEU A 161 -4.74 -5.49 1.44
N LEU A 162 -4.23 -4.42 2.05
CA LEU A 162 -4.22 -3.08 1.46
C LEU A 162 -2.83 -2.78 0.92
N LEU A 163 -2.76 -2.42 -0.35
CA LEU A 163 -1.54 -2.03 -1.06
C LEU A 163 -1.55 -0.52 -1.30
N LEU A 164 -0.46 0.17 -0.96
CA LEU A 164 -0.34 1.62 -1.05
C LEU A 164 0.86 1.99 -1.92
N ASP A 165 0.64 2.64 -3.06
CA ASP A 165 1.70 3.07 -3.98
C ASP A 165 1.97 4.56 -3.79
N GLU A 166 3.01 4.90 -3.03
CA GLU A 166 3.43 6.28 -2.69
C GLU A 166 2.26 7.19 -2.23
N PRO A 167 1.43 6.75 -1.29
CA PRO A 167 0.12 7.36 -1.04
C PRO A 167 0.20 8.76 -0.41
N PHE A 168 1.36 9.17 0.11
CA PHE A 168 1.51 10.45 0.80
C PHE A 168 2.47 11.41 0.09
N SER A 169 3.05 11.01 -1.06
CA SER A 169 4.09 11.77 -1.79
C SER A 169 3.61 13.12 -2.35
N ALA A 170 2.30 13.26 -2.62
CA ALA A 170 1.71 14.48 -3.18
C ALA A 170 1.15 15.44 -2.12
N LEU A 171 1.37 15.17 -0.83
CA LEU A 171 0.86 15.98 0.27
C LEU A 171 1.95 16.82 0.92
N ASP A 172 1.53 17.94 1.51
CA ASP A 172 2.35 18.66 2.46
C ASP A 172 2.61 17.80 3.72
N VAL A 173 3.67 18.14 4.45
CA VAL A 173 4.17 17.35 5.59
C VAL A 173 3.07 17.13 6.64
N TYR A 174 2.33 18.18 7.02
CA TYR A 174 1.31 18.10 8.07
C TYR A 174 0.12 17.25 7.67
N THR A 175 -0.40 17.46 6.47
CA THR A 175 -1.52 16.66 5.94
C THR A 175 -1.11 15.19 5.80
N GLY A 176 0.10 14.93 5.33
CA GLY A 176 0.65 13.57 5.22
C GLY A 176 0.77 12.87 6.57
N GLU A 177 1.28 13.55 7.61
CA GLU A 177 1.38 13.01 8.97
C GLU A 177 0.03 12.67 9.57
N HIS A 178 -0.92 13.58 9.48
CA HIS A 178 -2.28 13.35 9.98
C HIS A 178 -2.93 12.14 9.31
N LEU A 179 -2.80 12.03 7.99
CA LEU A 179 -3.41 10.94 7.25
C LEU A 179 -2.75 9.58 7.55
N ARG A 180 -1.41 9.54 7.72
CA ARG A 180 -0.70 8.34 8.17
C ARG A 180 -1.18 7.89 9.56
N SER A 181 -1.29 8.84 10.48
CA SER A 181 -1.76 8.58 11.85
C SER A 181 -3.21 8.06 11.85
N ASP A 182 -4.09 8.68 11.06
CA ASP A 182 -5.48 8.24 10.91
C ASP A 182 -5.57 6.82 10.36
N LEU A 183 -4.85 6.51 9.28
CA LEU A 183 -4.85 5.18 8.67
C LEU A 183 -4.37 4.11 9.68
N LEU A 184 -3.25 4.38 10.36
CA LEU A 184 -2.69 3.44 11.34
C LEU A 184 -3.63 3.27 12.54
N ARG A 185 -4.25 4.35 13.02
CA ARG A 185 -5.23 4.31 14.11
C ARG A 185 -6.44 3.45 13.73
N ILE A 186 -7.05 3.71 12.55
CA ILE A 186 -8.20 2.96 12.03
C ILE A 186 -7.86 1.47 11.91
N TRP A 187 -6.68 1.16 11.41
CA TRP A 187 -6.21 -0.21 11.23
C TRP A 187 -5.89 -0.91 12.55
N SER A 188 -5.13 -0.26 13.46
CA SER A 188 -4.71 -0.85 14.74
C SER A 188 -5.88 -1.06 15.72
N THR A 189 -6.88 -0.17 15.67
CA THR A 189 -8.11 -0.28 16.49
C THR A 189 -9.16 -1.24 15.89
N ARG A 190 -8.82 -1.95 14.79
CA ARG A 190 -9.71 -2.93 14.16
C ARG A 190 -11.05 -2.39 13.69
N GLN A 191 -11.09 -1.11 13.30
CA GLN A 191 -12.31 -0.51 12.73
C GLN A 191 -12.56 -0.97 11.28
N ILE A 192 -11.54 -1.57 10.65
CA ILE A 192 -11.59 -2.17 9.31
C ILE A 192 -11.13 -3.64 9.35
N LYS A 193 -11.57 -4.44 8.38
CA LYS A 193 -11.22 -5.87 8.27
C LYS A 193 -9.84 -6.12 7.66
N THR A 194 -9.17 -5.08 7.18
CA THR A 194 -7.81 -5.19 6.60
C THR A 194 -6.85 -5.80 7.61
N ARG A 195 -6.25 -6.91 7.23
CA ARG A 195 -5.34 -7.66 8.09
C ARG A 195 -3.91 -7.12 8.02
N SER A 196 -3.45 -6.74 6.84
CA SER A 196 -2.08 -6.24 6.65
C SER A 196 -2.02 -5.15 5.59
N ILE A 197 -0.98 -4.31 5.67
CA ILE A 197 -0.74 -3.21 4.75
C ILE A 197 0.65 -3.37 4.13
N VAL A 198 0.75 -3.19 2.82
CA VAL A 198 2.02 -3.04 2.11
C VAL A 198 2.11 -1.62 1.58
N LEU A 199 3.13 -0.90 1.99
CA LEU A 199 3.41 0.48 1.60
C LEU A 199 4.64 0.52 0.69
N VAL A 200 4.49 1.06 -0.50
CA VAL A 200 5.60 1.48 -1.34
C VAL A 200 5.87 2.96 -1.10
N THR A 201 7.09 3.30 -0.76
CA THR A 201 7.52 4.69 -0.56
C THR A 201 9.00 4.85 -0.90
N HIS A 202 9.41 6.10 -1.14
CA HIS A 202 10.81 6.50 -1.23
C HIS A 202 11.30 7.21 0.04
N SER A 203 10.40 7.51 0.98
CA SER A 203 10.73 8.15 2.25
C SER A 203 11.11 7.10 3.30
N VAL A 204 12.37 7.14 3.73
CA VAL A 204 12.89 6.26 4.81
C VAL A 204 12.17 6.55 6.11
N GLU A 205 11.97 7.84 6.43
CA GLU A 205 11.27 8.27 7.66
C GLU A 205 9.84 7.69 7.70
N GLU A 206 9.10 7.80 6.58
CA GLU A 206 7.76 7.25 6.47
C GLU A 206 7.74 5.73 6.72
N ALA A 207 8.65 4.99 6.07
CA ALA A 207 8.75 3.55 6.24
C ALA A 207 9.07 3.17 7.68
N VAL A 208 10.01 3.86 8.33
CA VAL A 208 10.43 3.62 9.71
C VAL A 208 9.30 3.92 10.69
N MET A 209 8.55 4.98 10.48
CA MET A 209 7.45 5.37 11.37
C MET A 209 6.23 4.45 11.26
N MET A 210 5.92 3.94 10.05
CA MET A 210 4.71 3.17 9.82
C MET A 210 4.86 1.66 9.97
N SER A 211 6.03 1.10 9.62
CA SER A 211 6.13 -0.34 9.32
C SER A 211 6.67 -1.17 10.48
N ASP A 212 6.32 -2.45 10.49
CA ASP A 212 6.95 -3.47 11.34
C ASP A 212 8.19 -4.06 10.66
N ARG A 213 8.19 -3.97 9.32
CA ARG A 213 9.26 -4.52 8.48
C ARG A 213 9.46 -3.67 7.25
N ILE A 214 10.72 -3.45 6.89
CA ILE A 214 11.12 -2.67 5.71
C ILE A 214 11.93 -3.59 4.82
N LEU A 215 11.51 -3.69 3.57
CA LEU A 215 12.20 -4.42 2.50
C LEU A 215 12.89 -3.41 1.59
N LEU A 216 14.15 -3.61 1.29
CA LEU A 216 14.87 -2.79 0.31
C LEU A 216 14.83 -3.48 -1.04
N LEU A 217 14.27 -2.79 -2.04
CA LEU A 217 14.26 -3.22 -3.43
C LEU A 217 15.31 -2.42 -4.20
N GLY A 218 16.40 -3.09 -4.56
CA GLY A 218 17.46 -2.54 -5.39
C GLY A 218 17.12 -2.60 -6.88
N ALA A 219 18.07 -2.97 -7.72
CA ALA A 219 17.86 -3.10 -9.17
C ALA A 219 17.01 -4.32 -9.57
N GLY A 220 15.77 -4.36 -9.09
CA GLY A 220 14.83 -5.44 -9.36
C GLY A 220 14.96 -6.65 -8.44
N THR A 221 15.80 -6.60 -7.40
CA THR A 221 16.01 -7.67 -6.41
C THR A 221 15.77 -7.17 -4.98
N LEU A 222 15.38 -8.05 -4.06
CA LEU A 222 15.33 -7.74 -2.65
C LEU A 222 16.71 -7.86 -2.03
N GLU A 223 17.27 -6.74 -1.58
CA GLU A 223 18.65 -6.64 -1.10
C GLU A 223 18.77 -6.50 0.40
N GLY A 224 17.66 -6.27 1.10
CA GLY A 224 17.67 -6.11 2.55
C GLY A 224 16.29 -6.20 3.18
N CYS A 225 16.29 -6.57 4.47
CA CYS A 225 15.10 -6.63 5.30
C CYS A 225 15.44 -6.13 6.70
N TYR A 226 14.71 -5.10 7.15
CA TYR A 226 14.85 -4.54 8.50
C TYR A 226 13.58 -4.81 9.28
N HIS A 227 13.73 -5.33 10.49
CA HIS A 227 12.64 -5.53 11.44
C HIS A 227 12.63 -4.42 12.48
N ILE A 228 11.47 -3.81 12.71
CA ILE A 228 11.29 -2.77 13.70
C ILE A 228 10.55 -3.38 14.90
N THR A 229 11.24 -3.54 16.01
CA THR A 229 10.68 -4.16 17.23
C THR A 229 9.96 -3.16 18.13
N GLN A 230 10.29 -1.88 18.02
CA GLN A 230 9.63 -0.83 18.79
C GLN A 230 8.18 -0.66 18.35
N ARG A 231 7.26 -0.62 19.30
CA ARG A 231 5.83 -0.38 19.04
C ARG A 231 5.63 0.99 18.36
N ARG A 232 4.70 1.08 17.41
CA ARG A 232 4.46 2.30 16.63
C ARG A 232 4.11 3.51 17.48
N GLU A 233 3.29 3.30 18.52
CA GLU A 233 2.84 4.34 19.46
C GLU A 233 3.98 4.94 20.29
N ALA A 234 5.09 4.22 20.41
CA ALA A 234 6.28 4.65 21.14
C ALA A 234 7.38 5.24 20.22
N ARG A 235 7.16 5.27 18.89
CA ARG A 235 8.16 5.78 17.96
C ARG A 235 8.12 7.30 17.94
N THR A 236 9.28 7.90 18.09
CA THR A 236 9.52 9.33 17.86
C THR A 236 10.55 9.49 16.75
N ARG A 237 10.54 10.61 16.04
CA ARG A 237 11.53 10.90 14.99
C ARG A 237 12.95 10.74 15.54
N GLU A 238 13.24 11.36 16.68
CA GLU A 238 14.55 11.29 17.33
C GLU A 238 14.94 9.86 17.71
N GLY A 239 14.02 9.10 18.32
CA GLY A 239 14.28 7.71 18.75
C GLY A 239 14.49 6.76 17.57
N MET A 240 13.95 7.07 16.40
CA MET A 240 14.11 6.26 15.19
C MET A 240 15.23 6.75 14.26
N GLN A 241 15.86 7.90 14.55
CA GLN A 241 16.91 8.49 13.73
C GLN A 241 18.08 7.51 13.42
N PRO A 242 18.60 6.73 14.40
CA PRO A 242 19.70 5.79 14.11
C PRO A 242 19.34 4.72 13.06
N LEU A 243 18.08 4.26 13.07
CA LEU A 243 17.59 3.29 12.07
C LEU A 243 17.39 3.98 10.72
N THR A 244 16.85 5.19 10.72
CA THR A 244 16.67 6.02 9.52
C THR A 244 18.00 6.27 8.82
N ASP A 245 19.02 6.66 9.57
CA ASP A 245 20.37 6.91 9.04
C ASP A 245 20.99 5.64 8.44
N LYS A 246 20.89 4.52 9.17
CA LYS A 246 21.38 3.22 8.69
C LYS A 246 20.73 2.78 7.38
N ILE A 247 19.42 2.92 7.25
CA ILE A 247 18.69 2.55 6.02
C ILE A 247 19.07 3.51 4.89
N SER A 248 19.13 4.81 5.18
CA SER A 248 19.53 5.85 4.20
C SER A 248 20.92 5.61 3.66
N GLU A 249 21.89 5.26 4.52
CA GLU A 249 23.26 4.91 4.12
C GLU A 249 23.27 3.66 3.22
N THR A 250 22.48 2.63 3.56
CA THR A 250 22.39 1.42 2.74
C THR A 250 21.83 1.74 1.35
N LEU A 251 20.75 2.54 1.28
CA LEU A 251 20.18 3.00 0.01
C LEU A 251 21.17 3.82 -0.81
N SER A 252 21.94 4.72 -0.17
CA SER A 252 22.95 5.54 -0.84
C SER A 252 24.08 4.69 -1.44
N ARG A 253 24.53 3.64 -0.73
CA ARG A 253 25.53 2.68 -1.26
C ARG A 253 24.99 1.90 -2.47
N GLN A 254 23.72 1.48 -2.45
CA GLN A 254 23.08 0.82 -3.58
C GLN A 254 23.04 1.73 -4.82
N ILE A 255 22.81 3.04 -4.62
CA ILE A 255 22.85 4.04 -5.70
C ILE A 255 24.24 4.10 -6.33
N ALA A 256 25.26 4.20 -5.49
CA ALA A 256 26.64 4.31 -5.95
C ALA A 256 27.14 3.05 -6.69
N ALA A 257 26.60 1.87 -6.34
CA ALA A 257 26.97 0.61 -6.99
C ALA A 257 26.23 0.35 -8.32
N ALA A 258 25.15 1.09 -8.60
CA ALA A 258 24.34 0.94 -9.83
C ALA A 258 24.79 1.88 -10.97
N HIS A 259 25.74 2.79 -10.71
CA HIS A 259 26.39 3.69 -11.65
C HIS A 259 27.85 3.30 -11.88
#